data_bc957630053c62dc6febb0b175d389dd
#
_entry.id   bc957630053c62dc6febb0b175d389dd
#
_cell.length_a   1.000
_cell.length_b   1.000
_cell.length_c   1.000
_cell.angle_alpha   90.00
_cell.angle_beta   90.00
_cell.angle_gamma   90.00
#
_symmetry.space_group_name_H-M   'P 1'
#
loop_
_entity.id
_entity.type
_entity.pdbx_description
1 polymer ?
#
loop_
_entity_poly.entity_id
_entity_poly.type
_entity_poly.pdbx_seq_one_letter_code
_entity_poly.pdbx_strand_id
1 'polypeptide(L)'
;MTIDLSGQHALVTGGASGIGATVARRFAALGAHVIVADLNDTDGAQVAAEIGGEYHHLDVSNAHEWAALVGPHGALDIAFLNAGVTTRLPDHPPTDQPLEEVTDAAYRRIMGANVDGVVFGARAVLPKMIERGRGHIVMTASMAGLGAVPFDPIYALTKHAVVGFAKSLGLIAGTHGVCTSAICPGFADTNIVSVEAKQMLGAAGVPVISPERVADAVITAIEAARPGSVWAVWGDLPITQYEPNPPFHRQRPRR
;
A
#
# COMPACT_ATOMS: atom_id res chain seq x y z
N MET A 1 16.75 12.90 -10.28
CA MET A 1 16.21 14.15 -9.73
C MET A 1 15.31 13.72 -8.58
N THR A 2 15.36 14.37 -7.45
CA THR A 2 14.49 14.03 -6.32
C THR A 2 13.21 14.85 -6.48
N ILE A 3 12.04 14.22 -6.46
CA ILE A 3 10.75 14.91 -6.52
C ILE A 3 10.65 15.92 -5.37
N ASP A 4 10.06 17.07 -5.64
CA ASP A 4 9.71 18.09 -4.64
C ASP A 4 8.21 17.99 -4.34
N LEU A 5 7.87 17.76 -3.07
CA LEU A 5 6.49 17.68 -2.58
C LEU A 5 6.07 18.92 -1.77
N SER A 6 6.83 20.00 -1.83
CA SER A 6 6.55 21.24 -1.09
C SER A 6 5.13 21.74 -1.37
N GLY A 7 4.40 22.01 -0.29
CA GLY A 7 3.01 22.47 -0.38
C GLY A 7 1.98 21.41 -0.76
N GLN A 8 2.37 20.15 -0.89
CA GLN A 8 1.44 19.05 -1.13
C GLN A 8 0.96 18.44 0.20
N HIS A 9 -0.28 17.97 0.22
CA HIS A 9 -0.88 17.25 1.33
C HIS A 9 -0.90 15.76 1.03
N ALA A 10 -0.27 14.97 1.91
CA ALA A 10 -0.15 13.52 1.77
C ALA A 10 -0.78 12.80 2.96
N LEU A 11 -1.67 11.84 2.69
CA LEU A 11 -2.23 10.92 3.67
C LEU A 11 -1.47 9.59 3.61
N VAL A 12 -1.11 9.06 4.78
CA VAL A 12 -0.47 7.74 4.93
C VAL A 12 -1.28 6.90 5.92
N THR A 13 -1.90 5.81 5.47
CA THR A 13 -2.57 4.85 6.35
C THR A 13 -1.63 3.74 6.79
N GLY A 14 -1.81 3.21 8.00
CA GLY A 14 -0.85 2.31 8.62
C GLY A 14 0.49 3.04 8.87
N GLY A 15 0.40 4.33 9.20
CA GLY A 15 1.55 5.23 9.29
C GLY A 15 2.30 5.18 10.63
N ALA A 16 1.80 4.43 11.62
CA ALA A 16 2.45 4.31 12.93
C ALA A 16 3.73 3.46 12.91
N SER A 17 3.94 2.59 11.92
CA SER A 17 5.07 1.68 11.90
C SER A 17 5.50 1.26 10.49
N GLY A 18 6.62 0.55 10.40
CA GLY A 18 7.11 -0.15 9.20
C GLY A 18 7.15 0.70 7.94
N ILE A 19 6.58 0.21 6.86
CA ILE A 19 6.56 0.87 5.56
C ILE A 19 5.84 2.22 5.64
N GLY A 20 4.68 2.27 6.32
CA GLY A 20 3.90 3.50 6.44
C GLY A 20 4.67 4.62 7.12
N ALA A 21 5.26 4.36 8.28
CA ALA A 21 6.07 5.34 9.00
C ALA A 21 7.29 5.81 8.19
N THR A 22 7.95 4.90 7.47
CA THR A 22 9.09 5.23 6.61
C THR A 22 8.67 6.12 5.43
N VAL A 23 7.53 5.82 4.80
CA VAL A 23 6.99 6.66 3.71
C VAL A 23 6.54 8.02 4.23
N ALA A 24 5.90 8.09 5.41
CA ALA A 24 5.52 9.35 6.04
C ALA A 24 6.73 10.26 6.26
N ARG A 25 7.82 9.71 6.82
CA ARG A 25 9.08 10.44 6.99
C ARG A 25 9.69 10.89 5.65
N ARG A 26 9.63 10.03 4.64
CA ARG A 26 10.14 10.36 3.30
C ARG A 26 9.32 11.49 2.66
N PHE A 27 8.00 11.47 2.74
CA PHE A 27 7.14 12.53 2.22
C PHE A 27 7.41 13.87 2.91
N ALA A 28 7.51 13.86 4.25
CA ALA A 28 7.85 15.06 5.01
C ALA A 28 9.25 15.62 4.66
N ALA A 29 10.24 14.74 4.52
CA ALA A 29 11.60 15.15 4.09
C ALA A 29 11.64 15.75 2.67
N LEU A 30 10.65 15.42 1.82
CA LEU A 30 10.45 15.99 0.49
C LEU A 30 9.55 17.23 0.49
N GLY A 31 9.14 17.73 1.68
CA GLY A 31 8.40 18.98 1.84
C GLY A 31 6.87 18.84 1.91
N ALA A 32 6.32 17.62 1.90
CA ALA A 32 4.88 17.45 2.02
C ALA A 32 4.38 17.69 3.46
N HIS A 33 3.18 18.22 3.58
CA HIS A 33 2.42 18.16 4.83
C HIS A 33 1.77 16.79 4.94
N VAL A 34 2.14 16.02 5.98
CA VAL A 34 1.76 14.60 6.09
C VAL A 34 0.73 14.38 7.18
N ILE A 35 -0.33 13.69 6.81
CA ILE A 35 -1.35 13.16 7.71
C ILE A 35 -1.04 11.68 7.93
N VAL A 36 -0.67 11.32 9.15
CA VAL A 36 -0.45 9.96 9.61
C VAL A 36 -1.76 9.40 10.15
N ALA A 37 -2.27 8.32 9.58
CA ALA A 37 -3.50 7.68 10.03
C ALA A 37 -3.25 6.22 10.41
N ASP A 38 -3.66 5.81 11.62
CA ASP A 38 -3.44 4.46 12.15
C ASP A 38 -4.44 4.13 13.27
N LEU A 39 -4.56 2.84 13.62
CA LEU A 39 -5.25 2.37 14.82
C LEU A 39 -4.41 2.58 16.10
N ASN A 40 -3.09 2.62 15.96
CA ASN A 40 -2.17 2.79 17.08
C ASN A 40 -1.93 4.28 17.34
N ASP A 41 -2.70 4.81 18.29
CA ASP A 41 -2.67 6.24 18.64
C ASP A 41 -1.30 6.69 19.14
N THR A 42 -0.64 5.86 19.95
CA THR A 42 0.64 6.21 20.59
C THR A 42 1.75 6.36 19.57
N ASP A 43 1.98 5.31 18.77
CA ASP A 43 3.07 5.31 17.79
C ASP A 43 2.75 6.25 16.61
N GLY A 44 1.46 6.33 16.22
CA GLY A 44 1.03 7.24 15.15
C GLY A 44 1.24 8.70 15.51
N ALA A 45 0.87 9.11 16.74
CA ALA A 45 1.11 10.46 17.23
C ALA A 45 2.61 10.76 17.38
N GLN A 46 3.41 9.77 17.76
CA GLN A 46 4.87 9.93 17.84
C GLN A 46 5.48 10.18 16.45
N VAL A 47 5.11 9.38 15.44
CA VAL A 47 5.57 9.58 14.05
C VAL A 47 5.15 10.94 13.52
N ALA A 48 3.90 11.34 13.73
CA ALA A 48 3.40 12.64 13.29
C ALA A 48 4.17 13.80 13.93
N ALA A 49 4.41 13.74 15.25
CA ALA A 49 5.19 14.76 15.97
C ALA A 49 6.64 14.84 15.46
N GLU A 50 7.28 13.69 15.19
CA GLU A 50 8.65 13.61 14.66
C GLU A 50 8.81 14.34 13.33
N ILE A 51 7.80 14.25 12.45
CA ILE A 51 7.85 14.82 11.10
C ILE A 51 7.17 16.19 10.98
N GLY A 52 6.63 16.74 12.08
CA GLY A 52 5.86 17.98 12.05
C GLY A 52 4.53 17.85 11.28
N GLY A 53 3.97 16.65 11.23
CA GLY A 53 2.71 16.33 10.57
C GLY A 53 1.53 16.25 11.55
N GLU A 54 0.41 15.72 11.06
CA GLU A 54 -0.81 15.51 11.85
C GLU A 54 -1.07 14.02 12.07
N TYR A 55 -1.64 13.65 13.22
CA TYR A 55 -2.09 12.30 13.50
C TYR A 55 -3.63 12.23 13.56
N HIS A 56 -4.19 11.16 12.97
CA HIS A 56 -5.60 10.84 13.07
C HIS A 56 -5.80 9.35 13.35
N HIS A 57 -6.63 9.04 14.35
CA HIS A 57 -7.10 7.67 14.54
C HIS A 57 -7.95 7.24 13.35
N LEU A 58 -7.67 6.06 12.80
CA LEU A 58 -8.42 5.54 11.66
C LEU A 58 -8.44 4.01 11.67
N ASP A 59 -9.63 3.44 11.83
CA ASP A 59 -9.91 2.08 11.37
C ASP A 59 -10.24 2.13 9.87
N VAL A 60 -9.31 1.70 9.04
CA VAL A 60 -9.49 1.74 7.58
C VAL A 60 -10.67 0.89 7.10
N SER A 61 -11.12 -0.10 7.88
CA SER A 61 -12.30 -0.92 7.58
C SER A 61 -13.63 -0.20 7.85
N ASN A 62 -13.59 0.97 8.50
CA ASN A 62 -14.76 1.77 8.85
C ASN A 62 -14.97 2.95 7.89
N ALA A 63 -15.92 2.83 6.98
CA ALA A 63 -16.21 3.86 5.99
C ALA A 63 -16.62 5.22 6.57
N HIS A 64 -17.20 5.26 7.79
CA HIS A 64 -17.59 6.51 8.44
C HIS A 64 -16.37 7.30 8.94
N GLU A 65 -15.34 6.60 9.44
CA GLU A 65 -14.10 7.23 9.88
C GLU A 65 -13.35 7.87 8.72
N TRP A 66 -13.37 7.25 7.53
CA TRP A 66 -12.84 7.86 6.32
C TRP A 66 -13.49 9.19 5.97
N ALA A 67 -14.82 9.28 6.08
CA ALA A 67 -15.55 10.51 5.80
C ALA A 67 -15.19 11.62 6.81
N ALA A 68 -15.03 11.25 8.08
CA ALA A 68 -14.60 12.17 9.13
C ALA A 68 -13.18 12.69 8.93
N LEU A 69 -12.25 11.81 8.49
CA LEU A 69 -10.87 12.18 8.21
C LEU A 69 -10.75 13.10 6.99
N VAL A 70 -11.32 12.71 5.84
CA VAL A 70 -11.06 13.43 4.58
C VAL A 70 -11.86 14.75 4.49
N GLY A 71 -13.02 14.82 5.12
CA GLY A 71 -13.91 16.00 5.05
C GLY A 71 -13.21 17.32 5.40
N PRO A 72 -12.56 17.45 6.57
CA PRO A 72 -11.88 18.67 7.01
C PRO A 72 -10.62 19.03 6.23
N HIS A 73 -9.87 18.03 5.78
CA HIS A 73 -8.55 18.24 5.14
C HIS A 73 -8.63 18.70 3.68
N GLY A 74 -9.82 18.81 3.12
CA GLY A 74 -9.99 19.26 1.74
C GLY A 74 -9.47 18.23 0.73
N ALA A 75 -8.71 18.68 -0.26
CA ALA A 75 -8.22 17.82 -1.31
C ALA A 75 -6.76 17.43 -1.05
N LEU A 76 -6.53 16.13 -0.84
CA LEU A 76 -5.19 15.54 -0.74
C LEU A 76 -4.53 15.44 -2.13
N ASP A 77 -3.22 15.66 -2.19
CA ASP A 77 -2.44 15.46 -3.43
C ASP A 77 -1.98 14.03 -3.58
N ILE A 78 -1.64 13.38 -2.44
CA ILE A 78 -1.17 12.01 -2.39
C ILE A 78 -1.95 11.26 -1.30
N ALA A 79 -2.42 10.05 -1.62
CA ALA A 79 -2.95 9.11 -0.64
C ALA A 79 -2.18 7.78 -0.74
N PHE A 80 -1.40 7.45 0.29
CA PHE A 80 -0.74 6.17 0.41
C PHE A 80 -1.58 5.23 1.27
N LEU A 81 -2.35 4.38 0.62
CA LEU A 81 -3.24 3.39 1.23
C LEU A 81 -2.43 2.13 1.54
N ASN A 82 -1.79 2.14 2.72
CA ASN A 82 -0.79 1.16 3.09
C ASN A 82 -1.24 0.23 4.22
N ALA A 83 -2.17 0.64 5.09
CA ALA A 83 -2.64 -0.20 6.18
C ALA A 83 -3.01 -1.60 5.70
N GLY A 84 -2.54 -2.60 6.43
CA GLY A 84 -2.81 -4.00 6.08
C GLY A 84 -2.25 -4.97 7.10
N VAL A 85 -2.78 -6.19 7.08
CA VAL A 85 -2.43 -7.28 7.99
C VAL A 85 -2.28 -8.59 7.22
N THR A 86 -1.65 -9.60 7.83
CA THR A 86 -1.67 -10.98 7.35
C THR A 86 -2.87 -11.73 7.94
N THR A 87 -3.19 -12.90 7.40
CA THR A 87 -4.28 -13.73 7.93
C THR A 87 -3.98 -14.18 9.36
N ARG A 88 -2.72 -14.42 9.65
CA ARG A 88 -2.24 -14.82 10.99
C ARG A 88 -1.92 -13.62 11.87
N LEU A 89 -2.01 -13.83 13.17
CA LEU A 89 -1.46 -12.91 14.15
C LEU A 89 0.07 -13.09 14.23
N PRO A 90 0.83 -12.04 14.59
CA PRO A 90 2.29 -12.10 14.66
C PRO A 90 2.83 -13.20 15.57
N ASP A 91 2.07 -13.59 16.61
CA ASP A 91 2.46 -14.55 17.64
C ASP A 91 2.26 -16.02 17.24
N HIS A 92 1.77 -16.29 16.03
CA HIS A 92 1.56 -17.65 15.55
C HIS A 92 2.72 -18.09 14.67
N PRO A 93 3.25 -19.33 14.86
CA PRO A 93 4.35 -19.82 14.05
C PRO A 93 3.96 -19.88 12.56
N PRO A 94 4.92 -19.71 11.64
CA PRO A 94 4.69 -19.77 10.21
C PRO A 94 4.49 -21.21 9.74
N THR A 95 3.45 -21.87 10.26
CA THR A 95 3.00 -23.18 9.77
C THR A 95 1.95 -22.97 8.69
N ASP A 96 1.85 -23.91 7.76
CA ASP A 96 0.73 -23.91 6.81
C ASP A 96 -0.58 -23.80 7.58
N GLN A 97 -1.36 -22.79 7.29
CA GLN A 97 -2.69 -22.68 7.88
C GLN A 97 -3.68 -23.26 6.88
N PRO A 98 -4.26 -24.42 7.17
CA PRO A 98 -5.30 -24.98 6.35
C PRO A 98 -6.45 -23.98 6.21
N LEU A 99 -7.04 -23.89 5.02
CA LEU A 99 -8.12 -22.92 4.77
C LEU A 99 -9.30 -23.11 5.74
N GLU A 100 -9.56 -24.36 6.13
CA GLU A 100 -10.61 -24.75 7.09
C GLU A 100 -10.38 -24.23 8.51
N GLU A 101 -9.15 -23.85 8.86
CA GLU A 101 -8.82 -23.27 10.17
C GLU A 101 -8.95 -21.75 10.18
N VAL A 102 -9.15 -21.12 9.04
CA VAL A 102 -9.37 -19.67 8.96
C VAL A 102 -10.75 -19.32 9.52
N THR A 103 -10.78 -18.69 10.68
CA THR A 103 -12.05 -18.27 11.29
C THR A 103 -12.69 -17.12 10.53
N ASP A 104 -14.02 -17.00 10.61
CA ASP A 104 -14.75 -15.85 10.05
C ASP A 104 -14.20 -14.50 10.55
N ALA A 105 -13.77 -14.44 11.82
CA ALA A 105 -13.20 -13.24 12.41
C ALA A 105 -11.85 -12.88 11.76
N ALA A 106 -10.96 -13.85 11.56
CA ALA A 106 -9.69 -13.65 10.87
C ALA A 106 -9.91 -13.23 9.42
N TYR A 107 -10.85 -13.89 8.73
CA TYR A 107 -11.22 -13.53 7.36
C TYR A 107 -11.75 -12.09 7.26
N ARG A 108 -12.69 -11.71 8.13
CA ARG A 108 -13.25 -10.33 8.12
C ARG A 108 -12.20 -9.29 8.46
N ARG A 109 -11.31 -9.58 9.41
CA ARG A 109 -10.22 -8.68 9.79
C ARG A 109 -9.28 -8.39 8.61
N ILE A 110 -8.83 -9.43 7.90
CA ILE A 110 -7.91 -9.24 6.78
C ILE A 110 -8.61 -8.59 5.57
N MET A 111 -9.84 -8.98 5.26
CA MET A 111 -10.61 -8.35 4.18
C MET A 111 -10.90 -6.89 4.49
N GLY A 112 -11.32 -6.58 5.72
CA GLY A 112 -11.59 -5.22 6.17
C GLY A 112 -10.36 -4.31 6.04
N ALA A 113 -9.20 -4.76 6.55
CA ALA A 113 -7.99 -3.94 6.48
C ALA A 113 -7.44 -3.85 5.05
N ASN A 114 -7.25 -4.99 4.36
CA ASN A 114 -6.47 -5.04 3.12
C ASN A 114 -7.28 -4.70 1.87
N VAL A 115 -8.61 -4.92 1.89
CA VAL A 115 -9.48 -4.70 0.72
C VAL A 115 -10.42 -3.53 0.97
N ASP A 116 -11.27 -3.61 2.00
CA ASP A 116 -12.25 -2.56 2.27
C ASP A 116 -11.56 -1.23 2.56
N GLY A 117 -10.46 -1.25 3.36
CA GLY A 117 -9.66 -0.08 3.68
C GLY A 117 -9.09 0.62 2.44
N VAL A 118 -8.61 -0.15 1.47
CA VAL A 118 -8.11 0.41 0.20
C VAL A 118 -9.27 0.98 -0.63
N VAL A 119 -10.39 0.26 -0.73
CA VAL A 119 -11.56 0.71 -1.50
C VAL A 119 -12.20 1.95 -0.86
N PHE A 120 -12.39 1.95 0.46
CA PHE A 120 -12.97 3.09 1.18
C PHE A 120 -12.07 4.31 1.11
N GLY A 121 -10.76 4.12 1.27
CA GLY A 121 -9.80 5.19 1.13
C GLY A 121 -9.80 5.81 -0.27
N ALA A 122 -9.72 4.98 -1.30
CA ALA A 122 -9.79 5.47 -2.68
C ALA A 122 -11.12 6.22 -2.94
N ARG A 123 -12.25 5.66 -2.49
CA ARG A 123 -13.57 6.29 -2.61
C ARG A 123 -13.66 7.63 -1.89
N ALA A 124 -12.99 7.77 -0.76
CA ALA A 124 -13.01 9.00 0.03
C ALA A 124 -12.18 10.12 -0.62
N VAL A 125 -11.00 9.81 -1.17
CA VAL A 125 -10.08 10.84 -1.68
C VAL A 125 -10.27 11.16 -3.16
N LEU A 126 -10.67 10.18 -3.98
CA LEU A 126 -10.74 10.30 -5.44
C LEU A 126 -11.64 11.44 -5.93
N PRO A 127 -12.85 11.69 -5.41
CA PRO A 127 -13.73 12.74 -5.94
C PRO A 127 -13.07 14.12 -5.94
N LYS A 128 -12.40 14.49 -4.85
CA LYS A 128 -11.69 15.77 -4.74
C LYS A 128 -10.43 15.84 -5.61
N MET A 129 -9.75 14.73 -5.83
CA MET A 129 -8.63 14.66 -6.78
C MET A 129 -9.12 14.86 -8.22
N ILE A 130 -10.24 14.23 -8.59
CA ILE A 130 -10.87 14.41 -9.92
C ILE A 130 -11.32 15.85 -10.13
N GLU A 131 -11.97 16.45 -9.14
CA GLU A 131 -12.41 17.85 -9.20
C GLU A 131 -11.23 18.81 -9.50
N ARG A 132 -10.05 18.52 -8.94
CA ARG A 132 -8.82 19.31 -9.20
C ARG A 132 -8.04 18.90 -10.43
N GLY A 133 -8.39 17.79 -11.06
CA GLY A 133 -7.67 17.25 -12.22
C GLY A 133 -6.28 16.73 -11.89
N ARG A 134 -5.96 16.43 -10.63
CA ARG A 134 -4.66 15.91 -10.19
C ARG A 134 -4.76 15.14 -8.87
N GLY A 135 -3.86 14.20 -8.69
CA GLY A 135 -3.68 13.42 -7.47
C GLY A 135 -3.02 12.09 -7.74
N HIS A 136 -2.50 11.46 -6.69
CA HIS A 136 -1.92 10.14 -6.78
C HIS A 136 -2.38 9.24 -5.63
N ILE A 137 -3.00 8.12 -5.95
CA ILE A 137 -3.39 7.08 -4.98
C ILE A 137 -2.41 5.92 -5.14
N VAL A 138 -1.54 5.73 -4.15
CA VAL A 138 -0.60 4.61 -4.10
C VAL A 138 -1.12 3.57 -3.11
N MET A 139 -1.13 2.32 -3.50
CA MET A 139 -1.71 1.21 -2.73
C MET A 139 -0.66 0.15 -2.44
N THR A 140 -0.53 -0.29 -1.20
CA THR A 140 0.38 -1.38 -0.83
C THR A 140 -0.27 -2.74 -1.15
N ALA A 141 0.14 -3.32 -2.29
CA ALA A 141 -0.13 -4.71 -2.61
C ALA A 141 0.95 -5.64 -2.00
N SER A 142 1.47 -6.58 -2.75
CA SER A 142 2.57 -7.49 -2.39
C SER A 142 2.97 -8.28 -3.62
N MET A 143 4.16 -8.90 -3.62
CA MET A 143 4.49 -9.98 -4.56
C MET A 143 3.46 -11.13 -4.48
N ALA A 144 2.81 -11.32 -3.32
CA ALA A 144 1.66 -12.20 -3.13
C ALA A 144 0.41 -11.80 -3.97
N GLY A 145 0.37 -10.60 -4.52
CA GLY A 145 -0.66 -10.16 -5.46
C GLY A 145 -0.31 -10.43 -6.93
N LEU A 146 0.88 -10.96 -7.20
CA LEU A 146 1.38 -11.28 -8.54
C LEU A 146 1.59 -12.77 -8.77
N GLY A 147 1.66 -13.57 -7.71
CA GLY A 147 1.91 -14.99 -7.75
C GLY A 147 1.21 -15.76 -6.63
N ALA A 148 1.26 -17.09 -6.70
CA ALA A 148 0.67 -17.95 -5.68
C ALA A 148 1.48 -17.91 -4.37
N VAL A 149 0.77 -17.92 -3.25
CA VAL A 149 1.33 -18.01 -1.89
C VAL A 149 0.61 -19.14 -1.16
N PRO A 150 1.17 -20.34 -1.16
CA PRO A 150 0.47 -21.52 -0.64
C PRO A 150 0.25 -21.48 0.87
N PHE A 151 1.11 -20.78 1.61
CA PHE A 151 1.05 -20.70 3.08
C PHE A 151 0.09 -19.62 3.61
N ASP A 152 -0.42 -18.71 2.77
CA ASP A 152 -1.46 -17.74 3.14
C ASP A 152 -2.33 -17.36 1.92
N PRO A 153 -3.23 -18.24 1.49
CA PRO A 153 -4.04 -18.01 0.30
C PRO A 153 -5.03 -16.85 0.46
N ILE A 154 -5.49 -16.55 1.69
CA ILE A 154 -6.40 -15.41 1.94
C ILE A 154 -5.64 -14.09 1.84
N TYR A 155 -4.41 -14.02 2.35
CA TYR A 155 -3.56 -12.85 2.13
C TYR A 155 -3.30 -12.62 0.63
N ALA A 156 -2.95 -13.68 -0.09
CA ALA A 156 -2.75 -13.61 -1.54
C ALA A 156 -4.01 -13.10 -2.27
N LEU A 157 -5.21 -13.60 -1.90
CA LEU A 157 -6.49 -13.12 -2.44
C LEU A 157 -6.62 -11.60 -2.24
N THR A 158 -6.36 -11.09 -1.03
CA THR A 158 -6.48 -9.64 -0.76
C THR A 158 -5.50 -8.83 -1.61
N LYS A 159 -4.26 -9.31 -1.77
CA LYS A 159 -3.23 -8.57 -2.52
C LYS A 159 -3.43 -8.63 -4.04
N HIS A 160 -4.00 -9.73 -4.57
CA HIS A 160 -4.48 -9.76 -5.95
C HIS A 160 -5.66 -8.80 -6.19
N ALA A 161 -6.57 -8.68 -5.21
CA ALA A 161 -7.67 -7.72 -5.28
C ALA A 161 -7.15 -6.28 -5.38
N VAL A 162 -6.15 -5.90 -4.57
CA VAL A 162 -5.53 -4.56 -4.62
C VAL A 162 -4.86 -4.30 -5.97
N VAL A 163 -4.12 -5.26 -6.53
CA VAL A 163 -3.50 -5.13 -7.87
C VAL A 163 -4.56 -4.92 -8.94
N GLY A 164 -5.61 -5.76 -8.94
CA GLY A 164 -6.72 -5.64 -9.90
C GLY A 164 -7.47 -4.31 -9.78
N PHE A 165 -7.70 -3.87 -8.54
CA PHE A 165 -8.37 -2.61 -8.25
C PHE A 165 -7.54 -1.40 -8.71
N ALA A 166 -6.25 -1.34 -8.36
CA ALA A 166 -5.37 -0.24 -8.76
C ALA A 166 -5.30 -0.09 -10.30
N LYS A 167 -5.16 -1.20 -11.03
CA LYS A 167 -5.15 -1.21 -12.50
C LYS A 167 -6.47 -0.70 -13.09
N SER A 168 -7.59 -1.23 -12.60
CA SER A 168 -8.92 -0.88 -13.12
C SER A 168 -9.29 0.57 -12.80
N LEU A 169 -9.04 1.01 -11.55
CA LEU A 169 -9.29 2.38 -11.14
C LEU A 169 -8.42 3.37 -11.93
N GLY A 170 -7.17 3.00 -12.22
CA GLY A 170 -6.25 3.83 -12.98
C GLY A 170 -6.73 4.15 -14.40
N LEU A 171 -7.42 3.23 -15.05
CA LEU A 171 -8.00 3.47 -16.38
C LEU A 171 -9.08 4.57 -16.35
N ILE A 172 -9.86 4.63 -15.26
CA ILE A 172 -10.92 5.62 -15.09
C ILE A 172 -10.33 6.92 -14.54
N ALA A 173 -9.60 6.86 -13.44
CA ALA A 173 -9.03 8.03 -12.78
C ALA A 173 -8.04 8.79 -13.67
N GLY A 174 -7.28 8.07 -14.51
CA GLY A 174 -6.31 8.64 -15.42
C GLY A 174 -6.93 9.58 -16.46
N THR A 175 -8.17 9.34 -16.87
CA THR A 175 -8.89 10.26 -17.79
C THR A 175 -9.21 11.61 -17.13
N HIS A 176 -9.10 11.69 -15.80
CA HIS A 176 -9.31 12.88 -14.98
C HIS A 176 -8.01 13.43 -14.37
N GLY A 177 -6.84 13.00 -14.86
CA GLY A 177 -5.55 13.49 -14.37
C GLY A 177 -5.13 12.90 -13.01
N VAL A 178 -5.79 11.86 -12.52
CA VAL A 178 -5.46 11.20 -11.25
C VAL A 178 -4.76 9.86 -11.53
N CYS A 179 -3.58 9.67 -10.94
CA CYS A 179 -2.84 8.43 -11.06
C CYS A 179 -3.19 7.45 -9.93
N THR A 180 -3.16 6.16 -10.23
CA THR A 180 -3.17 5.09 -9.23
C THR A 180 -2.00 4.16 -9.46
N SER A 181 -1.40 3.66 -8.39
CA SER A 181 -0.29 2.72 -8.47
C SER A 181 -0.40 1.66 -7.38
N ALA A 182 -0.04 0.43 -7.69
CA ALA A 182 0.14 -0.63 -6.72
C ALA A 182 1.64 -0.90 -6.52
N ILE A 183 2.10 -0.88 -5.29
CA ILE A 183 3.45 -1.31 -4.91
C ILE A 183 3.37 -2.76 -4.44
N CYS A 184 4.20 -3.63 -5.00
CA CYS A 184 4.25 -5.05 -4.71
C CYS A 184 5.59 -5.41 -4.06
N PRO A 185 5.77 -5.17 -2.75
CA PRO A 185 6.97 -5.56 -2.04
C PRO A 185 7.07 -7.07 -1.90
N GLY A 186 8.30 -7.60 -1.86
CA GLY A 186 8.61 -8.89 -1.26
C GLY A 186 8.48 -8.85 0.26
N PHE A 187 9.28 -9.66 0.96
CA PHE A 187 9.28 -9.65 2.42
C PHE A 187 10.00 -8.39 2.93
N ALA A 188 9.24 -7.46 3.51
CA ALA A 188 9.78 -6.24 4.09
C ALA A 188 10.09 -6.44 5.58
N ASP A 189 11.20 -5.85 6.05
CA ASP A 189 11.62 -5.87 7.46
C ASP A 189 10.70 -4.96 8.29
N THR A 190 9.55 -5.50 8.64
CA THR A 190 8.50 -4.83 9.42
C THR A 190 7.95 -5.78 10.48
N ASN A 191 7.07 -5.27 11.34
CA ASN A 191 6.39 -6.07 12.37
C ASN A 191 5.40 -7.10 11.79
N ILE A 192 5.04 -7.00 10.52
CA ILE A 192 4.17 -7.98 9.83
C ILE A 192 4.89 -9.32 9.64
N VAL A 193 6.22 -9.29 9.50
CA VAL A 193 7.05 -10.50 9.37
C VAL A 193 7.71 -10.78 10.71
N SER A 194 7.35 -11.90 11.35
CA SER A 194 7.91 -12.26 12.66
C SER A 194 9.42 -12.52 12.59
N VAL A 195 10.09 -12.47 13.75
CA VAL A 195 11.54 -12.71 13.84
C VAL A 195 11.89 -14.11 13.31
N GLU A 196 11.09 -15.10 13.67
CA GLU A 196 11.26 -16.49 13.22
C GLU A 196 11.10 -16.61 11.71
N ALA A 197 10.09 -15.94 11.14
CA ALA A 197 9.88 -15.92 9.70
C ALA A 197 11.07 -15.26 8.97
N LYS A 198 11.63 -14.17 9.49
CA LYS A 198 12.83 -13.52 8.94
C LYS A 198 14.04 -14.46 8.97
N GLN A 199 14.23 -15.23 10.05
CA GLN A 199 15.29 -16.22 10.15
C GLN A 199 15.11 -17.36 9.14
N MET A 200 13.88 -17.89 8.98
CA MET A 200 13.57 -18.92 7.99
C MET A 200 13.80 -18.43 6.55
N LEU A 201 13.39 -17.21 6.24
CA LEU A 201 13.62 -16.58 4.93
C LEU A 201 15.13 -16.44 4.66
N GLY A 202 15.90 -15.97 5.65
CA GLY A 202 17.35 -15.85 5.53
C GLY A 202 18.02 -17.20 5.29
N ALA A 203 17.61 -18.25 6.01
CA ALA A 203 18.12 -19.62 5.81
C ALA A 203 17.75 -20.19 4.43
N ALA A 204 16.63 -19.78 3.85
CA ALA A 204 16.18 -20.16 2.52
C ALA A 204 16.77 -19.28 1.40
N GLY A 205 17.63 -18.31 1.71
CA GLY A 205 18.17 -17.36 0.73
C GLY A 205 17.15 -16.40 0.14
N VAL A 206 15.97 -16.22 0.80
CA VAL A 206 14.94 -15.30 0.35
C VAL A 206 15.24 -13.90 0.89
N PRO A 207 15.37 -12.88 0.03
CA PRO A 207 15.75 -11.54 0.48
C PRO A 207 14.64 -10.88 1.31
N VAL A 208 15.06 -10.27 2.42
CA VAL A 208 14.24 -9.36 3.21
C VAL A 208 14.66 -7.93 2.85
N ILE A 209 13.71 -7.12 2.40
CA ILE A 209 13.96 -5.74 1.96
C ILE A 209 13.71 -4.74 3.09
N SER A 210 14.43 -3.62 3.08
CA SER A 210 14.17 -2.55 4.04
C SER A 210 12.89 -1.76 3.71
N PRO A 211 12.23 -1.15 4.70
CA PRO A 211 11.12 -0.23 4.46
C PRO A 211 11.50 0.96 3.56
N GLU A 212 12.74 1.43 3.63
CA GLU A 212 13.28 2.53 2.80
C GLU A 212 13.23 2.17 1.32
N ARG A 213 13.53 0.91 0.98
CA ARG A 213 13.46 0.45 -0.41
C ARG A 213 12.02 0.44 -0.94
N VAL A 214 11.05 0.15 -0.08
CA VAL A 214 9.64 0.27 -0.45
C VAL A 214 9.26 1.75 -0.61
N ALA A 215 9.76 2.62 0.25
CA ALA A 215 9.56 4.07 0.10
C ALA A 215 10.15 4.59 -1.22
N ASP A 216 11.32 4.11 -1.65
CA ASP A 216 11.89 4.45 -2.96
C ASP A 216 10.96 4.03 -4.11
N ALA A 217 10.30 2.87 -3.99
CA ALA A 217 9.32 2.43 -4.99
C ALA A 217 8.05 3.30 -5.01
N VAL A 218 7.59 3.76 -3.84
CA VAL A 218 6.48 4.71 -3.75
C VAL A 218 6.83 6.02 -4.45
N ILE A 219 8.01 6.57 -4.21
CA ILE A 219 8.49 7.80 -4.88
C ILE A 219 8.61 7.56 -6.38
N THR A 220 9.23 6.44 -6.80
CA THR A 220 9.36 6.07 -8.22
C THR A 220 7.99 6.00 -8.93
N ALA A 221 6.98 5.44 -8.26
CA ALA A 221 5.64 5.35 -8.81
C ALA A 221 4.97 6.72 -8.98
N ILE A 222 5.18 7.62 -8.00
CA ILE A 222 4.66 9.00 -8.04
C ILE A 222 5.35 9.79 -9.16
N GLU A 223 6.68 9.72 -9.26
CA GLU A 223 7.46 10.39 -10.33
C GLU A 223 7.06 9.90 -11.73
N ALA A 224 6.85 8.59 -11.88
CA ALA A 224 6.46 8.02 -13.16
C ALA A 224 5.07 8.44 -13.61
N ALA A 225 4.17 8.76 -12.69
CA ALA A 225 2.80 9.24 -12.91
C ALA A 225 2.02 8.42 -13.95
N ARG A 226 2.13 7.08 -13.88
CA ARG A 226 1.48 6.16 -14.83
C ARG A 226 0.20 5.58 -14.23
N PRO A 227 -0.98 5.95 -14.72
CA PRO A 227 -2.24 5.46 -14.18
C PRO A 227 -2.36 3.93 -14.26
N GLY A 228 -2.71 3.28 -13.14
CA GLY A 228 -2.88 1.84 -13.07
C GLY A 228 -1.57 1.03 -13.07
N SER A 229 -0.43 1.69 -12.82
CA SER A 229 0.87 1.01 -12.80
C SER A 229 1.03 0.08 -11.61
N VAL A 230 1.80 -0.98 -11.79
CA VAL A 230 2.13 -1.96 -10.75
C VAL A 230 3.66 -2.06 -10.66
N TRP A 231 4.21 -1.91 -9.47
CA TRP A 231 5.66 -1.84 -9.24
C TRP A 231 6.13 -2.98 -8.35
N ALA A 232 7.00 -3.82 -8.88
CA ALA A 232 7.59 -4.93 -8.15
C ALA A 232 8.88 -4.50 -7.43
N VAL A 233 9.00 -4.88 -6.14
CA VAL A 233 10.18 -4.61 -5.30
C VAL A 233 10.66 -5.92 -4.69
N TRP A 234 11.79 -6.44 -5.20
CA TRP A 234 12.32 -7.72 -4.77
C TRP A 234 13.83 -7.65 -4.53
N GLY A 235 14.26 -7.91 -3.32
CA GLY A 235 15.67 -7.89 -2.95
C GLY A 235 16.38 -6.62 -3.42
N ASP A 236 17.57 -6.78 -4.00
CA ASP A 236 18.37 -5.69 -4.56
C ASP A 236 18.13 -5.46 -6.06
N LEU A 237 17.19 -6.21 -6.65
CA LEU A 237 16.85 -6.03 -8.07
C LEU A 237 16.26 -4.65 -8.32
N PRO A 238 16.46 -4.05 -9.50
CA PRO A 238 15.83 -2.76 -9.82
C PRO A 238 14.32 -2.75 -9.55
N ILE A 239 13.82 -1.64 -9.02
CA ILE A 239 12.36 -1.40 -8.92
C ILE A 239 11.81 -1.36 -10.34
N THR A 240 10.93 -2.29 -10.69
CA THR A 240 10.44 -2.46 -12.05
C THR A 240 8.94 -2.37 -12.13
N GLN A 241 8.46 -1.74 -13.19
CA GLN A 241 7.04 -1.80 -13.52
C GLN A 241 6.68 -3.21 -13.99
N TYR A 242 5.75 -3.84 -13.30
CA TYR A 242 5.24 -5.16 -13.65
C TYR A 242 4.15 -5.05 -14.71
N GLU A 243 4.42 -5.63 -15.88
CA GLU A 243 3.45 -5.76 -16.96
C GLU A 243 3.08 -7.24 -17.10
N PRO A 244 1.89 -7.68 -16.65
CA PRO A 244 1.47 -9.04 -16.91
C PRO A 244 1.30 -9.22 -18.41
N ASN A 245 1.80 -10.34 -18.92
CA ASN A 245 1.57 -10.74 -20.31
C ASN A 245 0.07 -11.11 -20.43
N PRO A 246 -0.79 -10.28 -20.99
CA PRO A 246 -2.21 -10.62 -21.04
C PRO A 246 -2.39 -11.78 -22.01
N PRO A 247 -3.13 -12.85 -21.61
CA PRO A 247 -3.33 -14.04 -22.43
C PRO A 247 -4.09 -13.77 -23.75
N PHE A 248 -4.56 -12.55 -23.96
CA PHE A 248 -5.37 -12.13 -25.10
C PHE A 248 -4.68 -11.18 -26.07
N HIS A 249 -3.37 -10.91 -25.92
CA HIS A 249 -2.64 -10.25 -27.00
C HIS A 249 -2.50 -11.23 -28.17
N ARG A 250 -3.46 -11.18 -29.10
CA ARG A 250 -3.21 -11.62 -30.48
C ARG A 250 -1.95 -10.89 -30.93
N GLN A 251 -0.87 -11.65 -31.16
CA GLN A 251 0.29 -11.12 -31.87
C GLN A 251 -0.24 -10.47 -33.15
N ARG A 252 -0.15 -9.16 -33.26
CA ARG A 252 -0.38 -8.52 -34.55
C ARG A 252 0.72 -9.08 -35.46
N PRO A 253 0.36 -9.67 -36.62
CA PRO A 253 1.39 -10.13 -37.54
C PRO A 253 2.27 -8.93 -37.86
N ARG A 254 3.59 -9.11 -37.71
CA ARG A 254 4.57 -8.12 -38.15
C ARG A 254 4.38 -7.96 -39.66
N ARG A 255 3.99 -6.76 -40.11
CA ARG A 255 4.03 -6.39 -41.50
C ARG A 255 5.46 -6.02 -41.90
#